data_14d3e4a3139f1c7be4ffc93565d14ad3
#
_entry.id   14d3e4a3139f1c7be4ffc93565d14ad3
#
_cell.length_a   1.000
_cell.length_b   1.000
_cell.length_c   1.000
_cell.angle_alpha   90.00
_cell.angle_beta   90.00
_cell.angle_gamma   90.00
#
_symmetry.space_group_name_H-M   'P 1'
#
loop_
_entity.id
_entity.type
_entity.pdbx_description
1 polymer ?
#
loop_
_entity_poly.entity_id
_entity_poly.type
_entity_poly.pdbx_seq_one_letter_code
_entity_poly.pdbx_strand_id
1 'polypeptide(L)'
;MLLNSVILILQETLEAALLIGVLLAINTQLRCAHRWLWYGLLSGAIIAALSAINMGSVAEWFDYAGQEVLNSVMQSLICLFLAAAVWLVSGLNQFQLGAWQQYGNYFGRLCGLIIMLAVIREGQEIMLYLGGFFSSGKHLQQVTMGSIIGFGIGASSGILLFYGLVGLPAAWTKPVSLTLLALFAGTMLSQSALQLTQVDWIEQTAPLWDSSALLAEDSLLGELLYALVGYESQPTAAQVISYTAGVCLVLIAAFGGSRYKKQHAFNLHNSGRQSGEVV
;
A
#
# COMPACT_ATOMS: atom_id res chain seq x y z
N MET A 1 -1.51 -7.24 -28.01
CA MET A 1 -0.39 -7.63 -27.12
C MET A 1 0.30 -6.42 -26.50
N LEU A 2 0.87 -5.47 -27.27
CA LEU A 2 1.55 -4.30 -26.70
C LEU A 2 0.66 -3.52 -25.71
N LEU A 3 -0.56 -3.15 -26.08
CA LEU A 3 -1.47 -2.38 -25.23
C LEU A 3 -1.81 -3.13 -23.93
N ASN A 4 -2.11 -4.44 -24.02
CA ASN A 4 -2.43 -5.24 -22.84
C ASN A 4 -1.25 -5.30 -21.86
N SER A 5 0.00 -5.37 -22.40
CA SER A 5 1.20 -5.32 -21.56
C SER A 5 1.39 -3.95 -20.91
N VAL A 6 1.08 -2.86 -21.64
CA VAL A 6 1.12 -1.51 -21.05
C VAL A 6 0.14 -1.40 -19.90
N ILE A 7 -1.11 -1.82 -20.09
CA ILE A 7 -2.17 -1.71 -19.09
C ILE A 7 -1.83 -2.52 -17.85
N LEU A 8 -1.54 -3.81 -18.01
CA LEU A 8 -1.24 -4.69 -16.88
C LEU A 8 -0.04 -4.19 -16.05
N ILE A 9 1.09 -3.92 -16.73
CA ILE A 9 2.29 -3.45 -16.01
C ILE A 9 2.08 -2.05 -15.41
N LEU A 10 1.26 -1.21 -16.04
CA LEU A 10 0.86 0.07 -15.49
C LEU A 10 0.10 -0.11 -14.18
N GLN A 11 -0.93 -0.97 -14.14
CA GLN A 11 -1.74 -1.23 -12.95
C GLN A 11 -0.86 -1.66 -11.77
N GLU A 12 -0.06 -2.73 -11.94
CA GLU A 12 0.80 -3.25 -10.89
C GLU A 12 1.82 -2.22 -10.39
N THR A 13 2.46 -1.52 -11.34
CA THR A 13 3.45 -0.49 -10.98
C THR A 13 2.79 0.70 -10.30
N LEU A 14 1.59 1.07 -10.71
CA LEU A 14 0.86 2.22 -10.18
C LEU A 14 0.52 2.01 -8.69
N GLU A 15 -0.01 0.83 -8.32
CA GLU A 15 -0.35 0.51 -6.93
C GLU A 15 0.87 0.65 -6.01
N ALA A 16 1.98 0.00 -6.37
CA ALA A 16 3.22 0.10 -5.58
C ALA A 16 3.78 1.53 -5.57
N ALA A 17 3.82 2.22 -6.72
CA ALA A 17 4.41 3.55 -6.82
C ALA A 17 3.65 4.63 -6.06
N LEU A 18 2.30 4.57 -6.07
CA LEU A 18 1.47 5.50 -5.31
C LEU A 18 1.65 5.30 -3.80
N LEU A 19 1.65 4.06 -3.32
CA LEU A 19 1.90 3.74 -1.92
C LEU A 19 3.29 4.23 -1.47
N ILE A 20 4.33 3.98 -2.27
CA ILE A 20 5.69 4.48 -2.05
C ILE A 20 5.70 6.00 -1.99
N GLY A 21 5.03 6.68 -2.91
CA GLY A 21 4.94 8.14 -2.99
C GLY A 21 4.37 8.75 -1.70
N VAL A 22 3.28 8.19 -1.16
CA VAL A 22 2.67 8.64 0.09
C VAL A 22 3.58 8.40 1.30
N LEU A 23 4.18 7.20 1.42
CA LEU A 23 5.10 6.88 2.50
C LEU A 23 6.35 7.77 2.48
N LEU A 24 6.89 8.07 1.30
CA LEU A 24 8.01 8.98 1.13
C LEU A 24 7.65 10.43 1.50
N ALA A 25 6.44 10.89 1.16
CA ALA A 25 5.98 12.22 1.51
C ALA A 25 5.93 12.41 3.04
N ILE A 26 5.38 11.43 3.77
CA ILE A 26 5.39 11.42 5.23
C ILE A 26 6.82 11.37 5.77
N ASN A 27 7.66 10.47 5.23
CA ASN A 27 9.04 10.31 5.67
C ASN A 27 9.87 11.61 5.50
N THR A 28 9.63 12.33 4.40
CA THR A 28 10.30 13.62 4.13
C THR A 28 9.90 14.67 5.16
N GLN A 29 8.63 14.74 5.56
CA GLN A 29 8.18 15.61 6.65
C GLN A 29 8.82 15.26 8.00
N LEU A 30 9.06 13.98 8.24
CA LEU A 30 9.69 13.46 9.45
C LEU A 30 11.22 13.63 9.44
N ARG A 31 11.81 14.06 8.33
CA ARG A 31 13.26 14.16 8.12
C ARG A 31 14.03 12.87 8.44
N CYS A 32 13.39 11.72 8.21
CA CYS A 32 14.00 10.41 8.45
C CYS A 32 14.85 9.97 7.24
N ALA A 33 15.83 9.07 7.49
CA ALA A 33 16.64 8.50 6.42
C ALA A 33 15.78 7.66 5.45
N HIS A 34 16.12 7.67 4.15
CA HIS A 34 15.39 6.96 3.10
C HIS A 34 15.95 5.57 2.79
N ARG A 35 16.87 5.04 3.63
CA ARG A 35 17.53 3.74 3.40
C ARG A 35 16.55 2.57 3.36
N TRP A 36 15.47 2.64 4.11
CA TRP A 36 14.41 1.63 4.15
C TRP A 36 13.77 1.37 2.78
N LEU A 37 13.69 2.40 1.92
CA LEU A 37 13.16 2.29 0.58
C LEU A 37 13.97 1.29 -0.25
N TRP A 38 15.30 1.46 -0.28
CA TRP A 38 16.18 0.58 -1.03
C TRP A 38 16.17 -0.85 -0.50
N TYR A 39 16.14 -1.02 0.84
CA TYR A 39 16.03 -2.36 1.43
C TYR A 39 14.68 -3.01 1.09
N GLY A 40 13.58 -2.26 1.17
CA GLY A 40 12.25 -2.77 0.79
C GLY A 40 12.17 -3.15 -0.69
N LEU A 41 12.62 -2.26 -1.59
CA LEU A 41 12.60 -2.51 -3.04
C LEU A 41 13.48 -3.70 -3.44
N LEU A 42 14.74 -3.75 -2.98
CA LEU A 42 15.67 -4.81 -3.36
C LEU A 42 15.25 -6.17 -2.79
N SER A 43 14.90 -6.22 -1.49
CA SER A 43 14.43 -7.47 -0.88
C SER A 43 13.10 -7.92 -1.49
N GLY A 44 12.17 -6.99 -1.74
CA GLY A 44 10.90 -7.28 -2.40
C GLY A 44 11.10 -7.86 -3.80
N ALA A 45 11.94 -7.23 -4.62
CA ALA A 45 12.23 -7.71 -5.98
C ALA A 45 12.90 -9.09 -6.00
N ILE A 46 13.85 -9.35 -5.08
CA ILE A 46 14.50 -10.67 -4.97
C ILE A 46 13.47 -11.74 -4.57
N ILE A 47 12.65 -11.46 -3.56
CA ILE A 47 11.64 -12.42 -3.09
C ILE A 47 10.56 -12.62 -4.16
N ALA A 48 10.13 -11.56 -4.86
CA ALA A 48 9.19 -11.67 -5.99
C ALA A 48 9.71 -12.60 -7.09
N ALA A 49 11.00 -12.46 -7.45
CA ALA A 49 11.63 -13.35 -8.43
C ALA A 49 11.67 -14.81 -7.95
N LEU A 50 12.05 -15.03 -6.69
CA LEU A 50 12.11 -16.38 -6.12
C LEU A 50 10.73 -17.01 -6.01
N SER A 51 9.72 -16.26 -5.61
CA SER A 51 8.34 -16.75 -5.50
C SER A 51 7.71 -17.01 -6.86
N ALA A 52 7.96 -16.17 -7.86
CA ALA A 52 7.48 -16.42 -9.24
C ALA A 52 8.04 -17.74 -9.83
N ILE A 53 9.31 -18.07 -9.54
CA ILE A 53 9.92 -19.34 -9.97
C ILE A 53 9.24 -20.55 -9.28
N ASN A 54 8.82 -20.40 -8.02
CA ASN A 54 8.22 -21.47 -7.22
C ASN A 54 6.68 -21.43 -7.23
N MET A 55 6.07 -20.55 -8.03
CA MET A 55 4.61 -20.32 -8.00
C MET A 55 3.83 -21.60 -8.35
N GLY A 56 4.35 -22.46 -9.22
CA GLY A 56 3.72 -23.75 -9.50
C GLY A 56 3.50 -24.59 -8.24
N SER A 57 4.50 -24.67 -7.37
CA SER A 57 4.38 -25.40 -6.09
C SER A 57 3.48 -24.67 -5.08
N VAL A 58 3.50 -23.33 -5.08
CA VAL A 58 2.64 -22.52 -4.20
C VAL A 58 1.18 -22.65 -4.62
N ALA A 59 0.91 -22.66 -5.91
CA ALA A 59 -0.45 -22.79 -6.43
C ALA A 59 -1.14 -24.09 -6.00
N GLU A 60 -0.37 -25.18 -5.79
CA GLU A 60 -0.92 -26.47 -5.33
C GLU A 60 -1.34 -26.48 -3.84
N TRP A 61 -0.96 -25.45 -3.07
CA TRP A 61 -1.34 -25.36 -1.66
C TRP A 61 -2.84 -25.07 -1.52
N PHE A 62 -3.43 -25.51 -0.42
CA PHE A 62 -4.84 -25.25 -0.07
C PHE A 62 -5.84 -25.65 -1.18
N ASP A 63 -5.67 -26.81 -1.78
CA ASP A 63 -6.52 -27.32 -2.88
C ASP A 63 -6.53 -26.39 -4.12
N TYR A 64 -5.34 -25.94 -4.53
CA TYR A 64 -5.09 -25.03 -5.66
C TYR A 64 -5.51 -23.55 -5.39
N ALA A 65 -5.67 -23.16 -4.13
CA ALA A 65 -5.96 -21.78 -3.71
C ALA A 65 -4.72 -21.02 -3.18
N GLY A 66 -3.51 -21.59 -3.35
CA GLY A 66 -2.30 -21.11 -2.69
C GLY A 66 -1.90 -19.70 -3.07
N GLN A 67 -2.08 -19.29 -4.31
CA GLN A 67 -1.73 -17.95 -4.79
C GLN A 67 -2.67 -16.91 -4.19
N GLU A 68 -3.96 -17.13 -4.24
CA GLU A 68 -5.00 -16.22 -3.74
C GLU A 68 -4.89 -16.06 -2.22
N VAL A 69 -4.66 -17.16 -1.50
CA VAL A 69 -4.47 -17.14 -0.04
C VAL A 69 -3.19 -16.37 0.32
N LEU A 70 -2.08 -16.60 -0.38
CA LEU A 70 -0.82 -15.90 -0.13
C LEU A 70 -0.96 -14.39 -0.37
N ASN A 71 -1.56 -14.00 -1.49
CA ASN A 71 -1.82 -12.60 -1.82
C ASN A 71 -2.75 -11.95 -0.78
N SER A 72 -3.84 -12.64 -0.38
CA SER A 72 -4.76 -12.16 0.65
C SER A 72 -4.05 -11.93 2.00
N VAL A 73 -3.16 -12.85 2.41
CA VAL A 73 -2.36 -12.70 3.63
C VAL A 73 -1.41 -11.50 3.50
N MET A 74 -0.72 -11.33 2.37
CA MET A 74 0.19 -10.18 2.16
C MET A 74 -0.56 -8.86 2.24
N GLN A 75 -1.72 -8.75 1.61
CA GLN A 75 -2.57 -7.55 1.65
C GLN A 75 -3.07 -7.23 3.07
N SER A 76 -3.49 -8.26 3.81
CA SER A 76 -3.90 -8.11 5.21
C SER A 76 -2.74 -7.62 6.09
N LEU A 77 -1.52 -8.14 5.87
CA LEU A 77 -0.31 -7.69 6.57
C LEU A 77 0.06 -6.25 6.21
N ILE A 78 -0.04 -5.86 4.94
CA ILE A 78 0.17 -4.47 4.51
C ILE A 78 -0.80 -3.55 5.24
N CYS A 79 -2.10 -3.88 5.30
CA CYS A 79 -3.10 -3.11 6.03
C CYS A 79 -2.74 -2.94 7.52
N LEU A 80 -2.35 -4.02 8.20
CA LEU A 80 -1.93 -3.98 9.60
C LEU A 80 -0.67 -3.12 9.81
N PHE A 81 0.31 -3.23 8.94
CA PHE A 81 1.53 -2.42 9.01
C PHE A 81 1.26 -0.94 8.69
N LEU A 82 0.32 -0.64 7.78
CA LEU A 82 -0.14 0.72 7.53
C LEU A 82 -0.81 1.32 8.79
N ALA A 83 -1.68 0.58 9.46
CA ALA A 83 -2.29 1.02 10.70
C ALA A 83 -1.23 1.27 11.80
N ALA A 84 -0.25 0.37 11.94
CA ALA A 84 0.86 0.55 12.88
C ALA A 84 1.73 1.77 12.52
N ALA A 85 2.04 1.99 11.24
CA ALA A 85 2.81 3.14 10.77
C ALA A 85 2.06 4.45 11.05
N VAL A 86 0.76 4.48 10.77
CA VAL A 86 -0.09 5.64 11.06
C VAL A 86 -0.18 5.91 12.57
N TRP A 87 -0.32 4.89 13.39
CA TRP A 87 -0.30 5.03 14.86
C TRP A 87 1.02 5.64 15.35
N LEU A 88 2.17 5.22 14.80
CA LEU A 88 3.48 5.78 15.13
C LEU A 88 3.62 7.26 14.74
N VAL A 89 3.05 7.68 13.61
CA VAL A 89 3.18 9.06 13.08
C VAL A 89 2.14 10.00 13.68
N SER A 90 0.97 9.47 14.04
CA SER A 90 -0.13 10.28 14.58
C SER A 90 0.22 10.89 15.92
N GLY A 91 -0.09 12.18 16.09
CA GLY A 91 0.16 12.92 17.32
C GLY A 91 1.59 13.40 17.53
N LEU A 92 2.54 13.11 16.61
CA LEU A 92 3.88 13.67 16.69
C LEU A 92 3.87 15.09 16.11
N ASN A 93 4.28 16.07 16.92
CA ASN A 93 4.52 17.45 16.52
C ASN A 93 6.02 17.67 16.31
N GLN A 94 6.38 18.59 15.42
CA GLN A 94 7.77 18.91 15.05
C GLN A 94 8.67 19.36 16.22
N PHE A 95 8.10 19.63 17.40
CA PHE A 95 8.82 20.13 18.57
C PHE A 95 9.41 19.07 19.52
N GLN A 96 9.19 17.77 19.26
CA GLN A 96 9.67 16.69 20.15
C GLN A 96 10.88 15.95 19.57
N LEU A 97 11.92 16.67 19.19
CA LEU A 97 13.09 16.17 18.45
C LEU A 97 13.86 14.99 19.11
N GLY A 98 13.88 14.87 20.43
CA GLY A 98 14.62 13.80 21.13
C GLY A 98 13.94 12.43 21.14
N ALA A 99 12.61 12.38 21.29
CA ALA A 99 11.82 11.14 21.23
C ALA A 99 11.60 10.67 19.77
N TRP A 100 11.79 11.54 18.82
CA TRP A 100 11.58 11.37 17.39
C TRP A 100 12.48 10.32 16.76
N GLN A 101 13.76 10.29 17.09
CA GLN A 101 14.73 9.46 16.38
C GLN A 101 14.43 7.97 16.54
N GLN A 102 13.94 7.57 17.70
CA GLN A 102 13.54 6.18 17.96
C GLN A 102 12.26 5.81 17.18
N TYR A 103 11.23 6.67 17.21
CA TYR A 103 9.99 6.46 16.44
C TYR A 103 10.23 6.51 14.91
N GLY A 104 11.12 7.40 14.45
CA GLY A 104 11.53 7.48 13.06
C GLY A 104 12.18 6.19 12.55
N ASN A 105 13.00 5.52 13.36
CA ASN A 105 13.60 4.25 13.00
C ASN A 105 12.55 3.11 12.93
N TYR A 106 11.58 3.07 13.85
CA TYR A 106 10.48 2.10 13.79
C TYR A 106 9.57 2.36 12.59
N PHE A 107 9.22 3.62 12.33
CA PHE A 107 8.45 4.00 11.14
C PHE A 107 9.16 3.59 9.85
N GLY A 108 10.47 3.88 9.72
CA GLY A 108 11.24 3.46 8.57
C GLY A 108 11.26 1.94 8.37
N ARG A 109 11.38 1.13 9.44
CA ARG A 109 11.30 -0.34 9.34
C ARG A 109 9.95 -0.82 8.85
N LEU A 110 8.86 -0.24 9.38
CA LEU A 110 7.50 -0.57 8.91
C LEU A 110 7.30 -0.19 7.45
N CYS A 111 7.74 1.01 7.03
CA CYS A 111 7.69 1.41 5.63
C CYS A 111 8.48 0.44 4.74
N GLY A 112 9.66 -0.02 5.18
CA GLY A 112 10.45 -1.01 4.45
C GLY A 112 9.71 -2.34 4.29
N LEU A 113 9.04 -2.82 5.34
CA LEU A 113 8.23 -4.04 5.30
C LEU A 113 7.00 -3.89 4.41
N ILE A 114 6.30 -2.76 4.49
CA ILE A 114 5.15 -2.47 3.63
C ILE A 114 5.56 -2.50 2.15
N ILE A 115 6.65 -1.80 1.80
CA ILE A 115 7.13 -1.77 0.41
C ILE A 115 7.63 -3.13 -0.03
N MET A 116 8.32 -3.86 0.83
CA MET A 116 8.77 -5.22 0.52
C MET A 116 7.58 -6.10 0.15
N LEU A 117 6.52 -6.11 0.95
CA LEU A 117 5.31 -6.93 0.68
C LEU A 117 4.58 -6.46 -0.58
N ALA A 118 4.42 -5.14 -0.78
CA ALA A 118 3.81 -4.61 -1.99
C ALA A 118 4.61 -5.00 -3.24
N VAL A 119 5.94 -4.85 -3.23
CA VAL A 119 6.79 -5.23 -4.35
C VAL A 119 6.83 -6.74 -4.59
N ILE A 120 6.71 -7.57 -3.53
CA ILE A 120 6.58 -9.03 -3.70
C ILE A 120 5.31 -9.33 -4.46
N ARG A 121 4.18 -8.78 -4.05
CA ARG A 121 2.87 -9.02 -4.64
C ARG A 121 2.85 -8.59 -6.11
N GLU A 122 3.06 -7.29 -6.37
CA GLU A 122 2.99 -6.74 -7.73
C GLU A 122 4.09 -7.32 -8.63
N GLY A 123 5.29 -7.51 -8.07
CA GLY A 123 6.41 -8.11 -8.80
C GLY A 123 6.16 -9.56 -9.21
N GLN A 124 5.45 -10.34 -8.40
CA GLN A 124 5.05 -11.71 -8.77
C GLN A 124 4.12 -11.71 -9.98
N GLU A 125 3.08 -10.85 -9.99
CA GLU A 125 2.12 -10.76 -11.09
C GLU A 125 2.79 -10.32 -12.38
N ILE A 126 3.68 -9.32 -12.30
CA ILE A 126 4.51 -8.89 -13.43
C ILE A 126 5.39 -10.05 -13.96
N MET A 127 6.07 -10.77 -13.07
CA MET A 127 6.97 -11.85 -13.47
C MET A 127 6.24 -13.05 -14.04
N LEU A 128 5.08 -13.42 -13.51
CA LEU A 128 4.23 -14.49 -14.06
C LEU A 128 3.75 -14.10 -15.45
N TYR A 129 3.29 -12.87 -15.64
CA TYR A 129 2.87 -12.37 -16.94
C TYR A 129 4.03 -12.44 -17.96
N LEU A 130 5.20 -11.89 -17.63
CA LEU A 130 6.37 -11.89 -18.50
C LEU A 130 6.88 -13.31 -18.77
N GLY A 131 6.89 -14.17 -17.75
CA GLY A 131 7.34 -15.57 -17.85
C GLY A 131 6.58 -16.38 -18.89
N GLY A 132 5.26 -16.15 -19.00
CA GLY A 132 4.41 -16.76 -20.01
C GLY A 132 4.82 -16.42 -21.45
N PHE A 133 5.33 -15.21 -21.70
CA PHE A 133 5.81 -14.79 -23.02
C PHE A 133 7.27 -15.19 -23.28
N PHE A 134 8.13 -15.18 -22.26
CA PHE A 134 9.51 -15.65 -22.40
C PHE A 134 9.57 -17.12 -22.79
N SER A 135 8.69 -17.95 -22.23
CA SER A 135 8.64 -19.39 -22.55
C SER A 135 8.11 -19.67 -23.96
N SER A 136 7.21 -18.81 -24.50
CA SER A 136 6.64 -19.00 -25.83
C SER A 136 7.46 -18.37 -26.96
N GLY A 137 8.32 -17.40 -26.66
CA GLY A 137 9.12 -16.64 -27.63
C GLY A 137 8.30 -15.75 -28.59
N LYS A 138 6.97 -15.85 -28.54
CA LYS A 138 6.06 -15.08 -29.41
C LYS A 138 5.79 -13.69 -28.81
N HIS A 139 5.83 -12.67 -29.65
CA HIS A 139 5.51 -11.28 -29.27
C HIS A 139 6.40 -10.66 -28.20
N LEU A 140 7.57 -11.26 -27.89
CA LEU A 140 8.47 -10.83 -26.83
C LEU A 140 8.83 -9.34 -26.92
N GLN A 141 9.15 -8.85 -28.13
CA GLN A 141 9.48 -7.43 -28.34
C GLN A 141 8.31 -6.51 -27.97
N GLN A 142 7.09 -6.86 -28.38
CA GLN A 142 5.90 -6.05 -28.09
C GLN A 142 5.58 -6.03 -26.61
N VAL A 143 5.69 -7.17 -25.92
CA VAL A 143 5.47 -7.31 -24.48
C VAL A 143 6.53 -6.52 -23.72
N THR A 144 7.81 -6.65 -24.05
CA THR A 144 8.89 -5.91 -23.39
C THR A 144 8.73 -4.39 -23.56
N MET A 145 8.43 -3.93 -24.78
CA MET A 145 8.17 -2.50 -25.02
C MET A 145 6.95 -1.99 -24.24
N GLY A 146 5.86 -2.76 -24.24
CA GLY A 146 4.67 -2.43 -23.46
C GLY A 146 4.96 -2.35 -21.96
N SER A 147 5.73 -3.29 -21.43
CA SER A 147 6.14 -3.33 -20.03
C SER A 147 6.99 -2.13 -19.62
N ILE A 148 7.95 -1.72 -20.46
CA ILE A 148 8.77 -0.53 -20.20
C ILE A 148 7.90 0.73 -20.17
N ILE A 149 6.96 0.86 -21.11
CA ILE A 149 6.05 2.01 -21.16
C ILE A 149 5.13 2.02 -19.93
N GLY A 150 4.47 0.88 -19.61
CA GLY A 150 3.58 0.76 -18.45
C GLY A 150 4.29 1.07 -17.14
N PHE A 151 5.48 0.48 -16.94
CA PHE A 151 6.33 0.78 -15.78
C PHE A 151 6.71 2.26 -15.70
N GLY A 152 7.10 2.88 -16.81
CA GLY A 152 7.47 4.30 -16.86
C GLY A 152 6.30 5.21 -16.46
N ILE A 153 5.09 4.94 -16.95
CA ILE A 153 3.89 5.72 -16.62
C ILE A 153 3.51 5.51 -15.14
N GLY A 154 3.45 4.27 -14.67
CA GLY A 154 3.11 3.96 -13.28
C GLY A 154 4.09 4.59 -12.28
N ALA A 155 5.41 4.44 -12.51
CA ALA A 155 6.44 5.06 -11.68
C ALA A 155 6.36 6.60 -11.69
N SER A 156 6.10 7.20 -12.87
CA SER A 156 5.93 8.65 -13.00
C SER A 156 4.74 9.16 -12.20
N SER A 157 3.63 8.42 -12.17
CA SER A 157 2.44 8.76 -11.38
C SER A 157 2.74 8.78 -9.89
N GLY A 158 3.50 7.81 -9.36
CA GLY A 158 3.96 7.81 -7.98
C GLY A 158 4.87 9.01 -7.64
N ILE A 159 5.78 9.37 -8.56
CA ILE A 159 6.66 10.54 -8.41
C ILE A 159 5.83 11.83 -8.40
N LEU A 160 4.84 11.95 -9.30
CA LEU A 160 3.95 13.12 -9.35
C LEU A 160 3.13 13.25 -8.06
N LEU A 161 2.60 12.15 -7.55
CA LEU A 161 1.89 12.14 -6.25
C LEU A 161 2.82 12.58 -5.12
N PHE A 162 4.04 12.06 -5.06
CA PHE A 162 5.03 12.46 -4.04
C PHE A 162 5.28 13.98 -4.07
N TYR A 163 5.62 14.54 -5.23
CA TYR A 163 5.86 15.98 -5.35
C TYR A 163 4.61 16.80 -5.10
N GLY A 164 3.44 16.33 -5.53
CA GLY A 164 2.16 16.94 -5.21
C GLY A 164 1.92 17.05 -3.70
N LEU A 165 2.15 15.95 -2.95
CA LEU A 165 2.00 15.92 -1.51
C LEU A 165 3.01 16.79 -0.78
N VAL A 166 4.29 16.75 -1.18
CA VAL A 166 5.35 17.56 -0.57
C VAL A 166 5.17 19.04 -0.88
N GLY A 167 4.59 19.37 -2.03
CA GLY A 167 4.26 20.76 -2.43
C GLY A 167 3.06 21.36 -1.69
N LEU A 168 2.26 20.55 -0.99
CA LEU A 168 1.15 21.06 -0.19
C LEU A 168 1.67 21.87 1.02
N PRO A 169 0.90 22.87 1.50
CA PRO A 169 1.20 23.51 2.77
C PRO A 169 1.33 22.48 3.90
N ALA A 170 2.29 22.66 4.80
CA ALA A 170 2.61 21.71 5.87
C ALA A 170 1.39 21.30 6.73
N ALA A 171 0.37 22.15 6.83
CA ALA A 171 -0.87 21.85 7.52
C ALA A 171 -1.71 20.77 6.81
N TRP A 172 -1.62 20.65 5.49
CA TRP A 172 -2.42 19.75 4.66
C TRP A 172 -1.70 18.46 4.29
N THR A 173 -0.38 18.48 4.16
CA THR A 173 0.38 17.29 3.72
C THR A 173 0.13 16.10 4.63
N LYS A 174 0.18 16.28 5.96
CA LYS A 174 -0.03 15.18 6.91
C LYS A 174 -1.47 14.61 6.86
N PRO A 175 -2.55 15.43 7.00
CA PRO A 175 -3.90 14.88 6.95
C PRO A 175 -4.20 14.22 5.58
N VAL A 176 -3.80 14.83 4.47
CA VAL A 176 -4.00 14.23 3.14
C VAL A 176 -3.27 12.90 3.01
N SER A 177 -2.00 12.84 3.41
CA SER A 177 -1.23 11.58 3.37
C SER A 177 -1.83 10.50 4.27
N LEU A 178 -2.32 10.84 5.47
CA LEU A 178 -2.97 9.88 6.36
C LEU A 178 -4.30 9.39 5.80
N THR A 179 -5.08 10.27 5.15
CA THR A 179 -6.31 9.88 4.45
C THR A 179 -6.00 8.91 3.31
N LEU A 180 -4.99 9.19 2.48
CA LEU A 180 -4.58 8.28 1.42
C LEU A 180 -4.14 6.93 1.98
N LEU A 181 -3.36 6.88 3.07
CA LEU A 181 -2.98 5.60 3.70
C LEU A 181 -4.20 4.84 4.25
N ALA A 182 -5.23 5.53 4.74
CA ALA A 182 -6.47 4.88 5.17
C ALA A 182 -7.22 4.28 3.97
N LEU A 183 -7.29 4.98 2.85
CA LEU A 183 -7.89 4.49 1.62
C LEU A 183 -7.11 3.30 1.06
N PHE A 184 -5.76 3.35 1.01
CA PHE A 184 -4.94 2.21 0.63
C PHE A 184 -5.15 0.99 1.53
N ALA A 185 -5.28 1.17 2.83
CA ALA A 185 -5.57 0.07 3.75
C ALA A 185 -6.96 -0.55 3.48
N GLY A 186 -7.94 0.29 3.13
CA GLY A 186 -9.26 -0.15 2.68
C GLY A 186 -9.16 -1.00 1.40
N THR A 187 -8.44 -0.50 0.39
CA THR A 187 -8.19 -1.20 -0.87
C THR A 187 -7.54 -2.57 -0.63
N MET A 188 -6.50 -2.63 0.20
CA MET A 188 -5.80 -3.89 0.52
C MET A 188 -6.75 -4.93 1.13
N LEU A 189 -7.62 -4.55 2.08
CA LEU A 189 -8.59 -5.49 2.65
C LEU A 189 -9.73 -5.83 1.68
N SER A 190 -10.16 -4.91 0.82
CA SER A 190 -11.14 -5.18 -0.22
C SER A 190 -10.62 -6.23 -1.21
N GLN A 191 -9.41 -6.04 -1.72
CA GLN A 191 -8.75 -6.99 -2.62
C GLN A 191 -8.51 -8.35 -1.95
N SER A 192 -8.10 -8.36 -0.66
CA SER A 192 -7.98 -9.58 0.13
C SER A 192 -9.30 -10.36 0.18
N ALA A 193 -10.42 -9.67 0.41
CA ALA A 193 -11.74 -10.30 0.40
C ALA A 193 -12.14 -10.83 -0.97
N LEU A 194 -11.83 -10.09 -2.06
CA LEU A 194 -12.07 -10.52 -3.43
C LEU A 194 -11.34 -11.84 -3.72
N GLN A 195 -10.05 -11.93 -3.37
CA GLN A 195 -9.26 -13.14 -3.61
C GLN A 195 -9.78 -14.34 -2.81
N LEU A 196 -10.18 -14.13 -1.55
CA LEU A 196 -10.81 -15.22 -0.76
C LEU A 196 -12.18 -15.62 -1.29
N THR A 197 -12.88 -14.73 -1.98
CA THR A 197 -14.13 -15.05 -2.69
C THR A 197 -13.86 -15.88 -3.95
N GLN A 198 -12.75 -15.63 -4.66
CA GLN A 198 -12.37 -16.39 -5.87
C GLN A 198 -12.07 -17.86 -5.58
N VAL A 199 -11.66 -18.19 -4.35
CA VAL A 199 -11.36 -19.56 -3.89
C VAL A 199 -12.46 -20.15 -3.00
N ASP A 200 -13.66 -19.56 -3.03
CA ASP A 200 -14.85 -20.02 -2.30
C ASP A 200 -14.68 -20.06 -0.76
N TRP A 201 -13.68 -19.37 -0.19
CA TRP A 201 -13.55 -19.24 1.27
C TRP A 201 -14.51 -18.18 1.84
N ILE A 202 -14.93 -17.25 1.00
CA ILE A 202 -16.00 -16.29 1.29
C ILE A 202 -17.07 -16.49 0.22
N GLU A 203 -18.34 -16.52 0.63
CA GLU A 203 -19.48 -16.70 -0.27
C GLU A 203 -19.56 -15.56 -1.28
N GLN A 204 -19.65 -15.90 -2.55
CA GLN A 204 -19.81 -14.93 -3.62
C GLN A 204 -21.22 -14.35 -3.61
N THR A 205 -21.33 -13.05 -3.47
CA THR A 205 -22.60 -12.31 -3.47
C THR A 205 -22.75 -11.48 -4.75
N ALA A 206 -23.98 -11.16 -5.11
CA ALA A 206 -24.24 -10.21 -6.19
C ALA A 206 -23.63 -8.84 -5.84
N PRO A 207 -23.20 -8.06 -6.85
CA PRO A 207 -22.72 -6.70 -6.63
C PRO A 207 -23.78 -5.85 -5.93
N LEU A 208 -23.36 -4.98 -5.01
CA LEU A 208 -24.27 -4.07 -4.29
C LEU A 208 -24.79 -2.94 -5.18
N TRP A 209 -23.97 -2.50 -6.14
CA TRP A 209 -24.32 -1.50 -7.16
C TRP A 209 -23.52 -1.74 -8.43
N ASP A 210 -23.92 -1.06 -9.49
CA ASP A 210 -23.21 -1.02 -10.77
C ASP A 210 -23.03 0.44 -11.20
N SER A 211 -21.80 0.93 -11.17
CA SER A 211 -21.39 2.27 -11.61
C SER A 211 -20.56 2.25 -12.90
N SER A 212 -20.46 1.11 -13.59
CA SER A 212 -19.67 0.95 -14.82
C SER A 212 -20.09 1.90 -15.94
N ALA A 213 -21.39 2.27 -15.99
CA ALA A 213 -21.88 3.25 -16.94
C ALA A 213 -21.38 4.69 -16.69
N LEU A 214 -20.98 5.02 -15.46
CA LEU A 214 -20.40 6.33 -15.10
C LEU A 214 -18.89 6.34 -15.33
N LEU A 215 -18.22 5.29 -14.87
CA LEU A 215 -16.77 5.13 -14.99
C LEU A 215 -16.43 3.64 -15.09
N ALA A 216 -15.95 3.24 -16.26
CA ALA A 216 -15.49 1.87 -16.48
C ALA A 216 -14.14 1.65 -15.76
N GLU A 217 -13.98 0.50 -15.12
CA GLU A 217 -12.75 0.15 -14.40
C GLU A 217 -11.54 0.07 -15.32
N ASP A 218 -11.71 -0.44 -16.52
CA ASP A 218 -10.69 -0.58 -17.56
C ASP A 218 -10.29 0.75 -18.25
N SER A 219 -10.88 1.87 -17.82
CA SER A 219 -10.46 3.19 -18.26
C SER A 219 -9.25 3.67 -17.47
N LEU A 220 -8.35 4.46 -18.08
CA LEU A 220 -7.17 5.02 -17.37
C LEU A 220 -7.53 5.75 -16.08
N LEU A 221 -8.69 6.42 -16.04
CA LEU A 221 -9.17 7.10 -14.85
C LEU A 221 -9.72 6.11 -13.82
N GLY A 222 -10.41 5.05 -14.27
CA GLY A 222 -10.87 3.94 -13.43
C GLY A 222 -9.71 3.25 -12.74
N GLU A 223 -8.67 2.88 -13.49
CA GLU A 223 -7.44 2.28 -12.95
C GLU A 223 -6.72 3.17 -11.94
N LEU A 224 -6.61 4.48 -12.24
CA LEU A 224 -6.00 5.44 -11.31
C LEU A 224 -6.81 5.54 -10.01
N LEU A 225 -8.14 5.60 -10.09
CA LEU A 225 -9.00 5.65 -8.91
C LEU A 225 -9.03 4.32 -8.16
N TYR A 226 -8.96 3.18 -8.88
CA TYR A 226 -8.79 1.88 -8.25
C TYR A 226 -7.50 1.85 -7.41
N ALA A 227 -6.37 2.24 -7.98
CA ALA A 227 -5.09 2.26 -7.28
C ALA A 227 -5.00 3.31 -6.15
N LEU A 228 -5.68 4.47 -6.27
CA LEU A 228 -5.62 5.53 -5.26
C LEU A 228 -6.61 5.35 -4.11
N VAL A 229 -7.82 4.94 -4.42
CA VAL A 229 -8.95 4.95 -3.47
C VAL A 229 -9.71 3.61 -3.41
N GLY A 230 -9.29 2.60 -4.18
CA GLY A 230 -9.97 1.31 -4.24
C GLY A 230 -11.35 1.39 -4.92
N TYR A 231 -11.46 2.21 -5.97
CA TYR A 231 -12.72 2.31 -6.72
C TYR A 231 -12.99 0.99 -7.46
N GLU A 232 -14.17 0.43 -7.25
CA GLU A 232 -14.70 -0.70 -8.01
C GLU A 232 -16.09 -0.34 -8.55
N SER A 233 -16.34 -0.66 -9.80
CA SER A 233 -17.62 -0.35 -10.44
C SER A 233 -18.76 -1.26 -9.96
N GLN A 234 -18.45 -2.50 -9.58
CA GLN A 234 -19.40 -3.53 -9.17
C GLN A 234 -18.96 -4.26 -7.90
N PRO A 235 -18.80 -3.58 -6.74
CA PRO A 235 -18.28 -4.20 -5.54
C PRO A 235 -19.29 -5.15 -4.87
N THR A 236 -18.80 -6.26 -4.35
CA THR A 236 -19.56 -7.19 -3.53
C THR A 236 -19.70 -6.69 -2.09
N ALA A 237 -20.64 -7.27 -1.33
CA ALA A 237 -20.81 -6.93 0.09
C ALA A 237 -19.54 -7.23 0.90
N ALA A 238 -18.84 -8.33 0.62
CA ALA A 238 -17.60 -8.71 1.29
C ALA A 238 -16.51 -7.64 1.06
N GLN A 239 -16.36 -7.14 -0.16
CA GLN A 239 -15.39 -6.09 -0.50
C GLN A 239 -15.69 -4.77 0.22
N VAL A 240 -16.96 -4.31 0.21
CA VAL A 240 -17.34 -3.05 0.87
C VAL A 240 -17.16 -3.11 2.39
N ILE A 241 -17.52 -4.23 3.02
CA ILE A 241 -17.31 -4.44 4.46
C ILE A 241 -15.81 -4.44 4.79
N SER A 242 -15.01 -5.18 4.03
CA SER A 242 -13.56 -5.28 4.22
C SER A 242 -12.88 -3.94 3.98
N TYR A 243 -13.26 -3.20 2.93
CA TYR A 243 -12.78 -1.85 2.67
C TYR A 243 -13.04 -0.92 3.86
N THR A 244 -14.29 -0.91 4.33
CA THR A 244 -14.70 -0.07 5.47
C THR A 244 -13.93 -0.46 6.73
N ALA A 245 -13.71 -1.75 6.98
CA ALA A 245 -12.93 -2.24 8.11
C ALA A 245 -11.47 -1.76 8.05
N GLY A 246 -10.82 -1.80 6.87
CA GLY A 246 -9.46 -1.31 6.67
C GLY A 246 -9.33 0.18 6.93
N VAL A 247 -10.25 0.99 6.37
CA VAL A 247 -10.30 2.43 6.61
C VAL A 247 -10.49 2.74 8.10
N CYS A 248 -11.46 2.09 8.75
CA CYS A 248 -11.73 2.25 10.18
C CYS A 248 -10.53 1.88 11.05
N LEU A 249 -9.83 0.78 10.72
CA LEU A 249 -8.63 0.35 11.45
C LEU A 249 -7.56 1.44 11.46
N VAL A 250 -7.26 2.02 10.31
CA VAL A 250 -6.26 3.10 10.19
C VAL A 250 -6.73 4.38 10.88
N LEU A 251 -8.01 4.74 10.79
CA LEU A 251 -8.55 5.90 11.50
C LEU A 251 -8.49 5.72 13.01
N ILE A 252 -8.85 4.54 13.53
CA ILE A 252 -8.72 4.22 14.97
C ILE A 252 -7.25 4.30 15.40
N ALA A 253 -6.32 3.79 14.60
CA ALA A 253 -4.89 3.90 14.86
C ALA A 253 -4.42 5.37 14.89
N ALA A 254 -4.92 6.22 13.97
CA ALA A 254 -4.61 7.64 13.93
C ALA A 254 -5.11 8.38 15.19
N PHE A 255 -6.36 8.16 15.58
CA PHE A 255 -6.94 8.76 16.79
C PHE A 255 -6.28 8.25 18.07
N GLY A 256 -6.06 6.93 18.18
CA GLY A 256 -5.43 6.31 19.35
C GLY A 256 -3.99 6.79 19.54
N GLY A 257 -3.18 6.80 18.48
CA GLY A 257 -1.81 7.30 18.51
C GLY A 257 -1.73 8.79 18.89
N SER A 258 -2.66 9.59 18.39
CA SER A 258 -2.75 11.02 18.69
C SER A 258 -3.09 11.30 20.18
N ARG A 259 -4.07 10.56 20.71
CA ARG A 259 -4.48 10.66 22.13
C ARG A 259 -3.38 10.19 23.08
N TYR A 260 -2.80 9.05 22.82
CA TYR A 260 -1.72 8.46 23.63
C TYR A 260 -0.56 9.46 23.81
N LYS A 261 -0.09 10.07 22.74
CA LYS A 261 1.04 10.99 22.76
C LYS A 261 0.72 12.32 23.43
N LYS A 262 -0.50 12.84 23.27
CA LYS A 262 -0.95 14.03 24.01
C LYS A 262 -0.96 13.80 25.52
N GLN A 263 -1.43 12.63 25.95
CA GLN A 263 -1.51 12.28 27.34
C GLN A 263 -0.12 12.07 27.95
N HIS A 264 0.80 11.44 27.21
CA HIS A 264 2.18 11.23 27.65
C HIS A 264 2.95 12.57 27.76
N ALA A 265 2.75 13.49 26.81
CA ALA A 265 3.34 14.83 26.85
C ALA A 265 2.81 15.65 28.05
N PHE A 266 1.52 15.54 28.37
CA PHE A 266 0.92 16.20 29.53
C PHE A 266 1.48 15.68 30.85
N ASN A 267 1.64 14.34 30.98
CA ASN A 267 2.20 13.71 32.19
C ASN A 267 3.66 14.11 32.42
N LEU A 268 4.48 14.18 31.37
CA LEU A 268 5.88 14.63 31.46
C LEU A 268 5.98 16.10 31.91
N HIS A 269 5.08 16.95 31.43
CA HIS A 269 5.05 18.36 31.82
C HIS A 269 4.68 18.54 33.31
N ASN A 270 3.73 17.75 33.81
CA ASN A 270 3.31 17.80 35.22
C ASN A 270 4.38 17.20 36.17
N SER A 271 5.06 16.12 35.78
CA SER A 271 6.13 15.54 36.59
C SER A 271 7.35 16.48 36.72
N GLY A 272 7.67 17.22 35.64
CA GLY A 272 8.73 18.25 35.67
C GLY A 272 8.41 19.45 36.55
N ARG A 273 7.12 19.81 36.69
CA ARG A 273 6.69 20.87 37.61
C ARG A 273 6.79 20.48 39.09
N GLN A 274 6.42 19.24 39.42
CA GLN A 274 6.49 18.75 40.79
C GLN A 274 7.94 18.59 41.30
N SER A 275 8.89 18.27 40.40
CA SER A 275 10.31 18.18 40.75
C SER A 275 11.01 19.56 40.83
N GLY A 276 10.43 20.62 40.27
CA GLY A 276 10.95 22.00 40.34
C GLY A 276 10.46 22.82 41.55
N GLU A 277 9.45 22.33 42.29
CA GLU A 277 8.94 23.00 43.53
C GLU A 277 9.61 22.49 44.81
N VAL A 278 10.60 21.61 44.73
CA VAL A 278 11.30 20.99 45.89
C VAL A 278 12.77 21.48 46.04
N VAL A 279 13.10 22.64 45.45
CA VAL A 279 14.44 23.27 45.68
C VAL A 279 14.26 24.67 46.31
#